data_53a2b321297b035d35df8c1da21f1977
#
_entry.id   53a2b321297b035d35df8c1da21f1977
#
_cell.length_a   1.000
_cell.length_b   1.000
_cell.length_c   1.000
_cell.angle_alpha   90.00
_cell.angle_beta   90.00
_cell.angle_gamma   90.00
#
_symmetry.space_group_name_H-M   'P 1'
#
loop_
_entity.id
_entity.type
_entity.pdbx_description
1 polymer ?
#
loop_
_entity_poly.entity_id
_entity_poly.type
_entity_poly.pdbx_seq_one_letter_code
_entity_poly.pdbx_strand_id
1 'polypeptide(L)' 'MLTAIGEDPLREGLADTPSRVARMYEDIFFGVGLSTEAAIDTVFKAASHDPVLVSGLSFYSICEHHLLPFFGEA' A
#
# COMPACT_ATOMS: atom_id res chain seq x y z
N MET A 1 1.67 -19.32 -6.93
CA MET A 1 1.49 -18.32 -8.02
C MET A 1 2.33 -18.68 -9.24
N LEU A 2 3.67 -18.72 -9.17
CA LEU A 2 4.53 -19.04 -10.32
C LEU A 2 4.16 -20.36 -11.00
N THR A 3 3.96 -21.43 -10.23
CA THR A 3 3.53 -22.73 -10.76
C THR A 3 2.16 -22.66 -11.43
N ALA A 4 1.23 -21.86 -10.92
CA ALA A 4 -0.12 -21.72 -11.47
C ALA A 4 -0.14 -21.06 -12.85
N ILE A 5 0.86 -20.23 -13.17
CA ILE A 5 1.02 -19.61 -14.49
C ILE A 5 1.94 -20.39 -15.43
N GLY A 6 2.38 -21.59 -15.02
CA GLY A 6 3.20 -22.47 -15.84
C GLY A 6 4.71 -22.21 -15.75
N GLU A 7 5.17 -21.40 -14.79
CA GLU A 7 6.59 -21.10 -14.60
C GLU A 7 7.29 -22.10 -13.66
N ASP A 8 8.57 -22.33 -13.90
CA ASP A 8 9.44 -23.07 -12.98
C ASP A 8 9.95 -22.13 -11.86
N PRO A 9 9.47 -22.31 -10.61
CA PRO A 9 9.86 -21.47 -9.50
C PRO A 9 11.35 -21.61 -9.11
N LEU A 10 12.01 -22.67 -9.58
CA LEU A 10 13.40 -22.98 -9.24
C LEU A 10 14.41 -22.47 -10.27
N ARG A 11 13.94 -21.99 -11.43
CA ARG A 11 14.89 -21.43 -12.41
C ARG A 11 15.58 -20.18 -11.87
N GLU A 12 16.81 -19.96 -12.27
CA GLU A 12 17.72 -18.92 -11.74
C GLU A 12 17.05 -17.53 -11.61
N GLY A 13 16.30 -17.08 -12.61
CA GLY A 13 15.64 -15.77 -12.60
C GLY A 13 14.45 -15.66 -11.63
N LEU A 14 13.90 -16.75 -11.12
CA LEU A 14 12.71 -16.80 -10.28
C LEU A 14 12.95 -17.35 -8.87
N ALA A 15 14.12 -17.94 -8.59
CA ALA A 15 14.39 -18.58 -7.30
C ALA A 15 14.19 -17.63 -6.11
N ASP A 16 14.57 -16.36 -6.24
CA ASP A 16 14.40 -15.33 -5.20
C ASP A 16 13.11 -14.52 -5.30
N THR A 17 12.30 -14.76 -6.32
CA THR A 17 11.08 -13.97 -6.56
C THR A 17 10.10 -14.02 -5.39
N PRO A 18 9.82 -15.17 -4.74
CA PRO A 18 8.93 -15.19 -3.59
C PRO A 18 9.38 -14.26 -2.46
N SER A 19 10.67 -14.24 -2.13
CA SER A 19 11.23 -13.39 -1.09
C SER A 19 11.18 -11.90 -1.48
N ARG A 20 11.41 -11.59 -2.75
CA ARG A 20 11.31 -10.20 -3.26
C ARG A 20 9.87 -9.70 -3.20
N VAL A 21 8.90 -10.51 -3.59
CA VAL A 21 7.48 -10.16 -3.54
C VAL A 21 7.03 -9.98 -2.09
N ALA A 22 7.44 -10.85 -1.17
CA ALA A 22 7.11 -10.71 0.24
C ALA A 22 7.61 -9.37 0.81
N ARG A 23 8.87 -9.02 0.58
CA ARG A 23 9.43 -7.72 1.02
C ARG A 23 8.73 -6.53 0.39
N MET A 24 8.43 -6.60 -0.89
CA MET A 24 7.67 -5.55 -1.57
C MET A 24 6.31 -5.31 -0.90
N TYR A 25 5.62 -6.36 -0.51
CA TYR A 25 4.34 -6.22 0.20
C TYR A 25 4.49 -5.67 1.61
N GLU A 26 5.54 -6.00 2.34
CA GLU A 26 5.85 -5.37 3.63
C GLU A 26 5.97 -3.85 3.48
N ASP A 27 6.67 -3.40 2.44
CA ASP A 27 6.83 -1.97 2.15
C ASP A 27 5.52 -1.30 1.71
N ILE A 28 4.76 -1.94 0.82
CA ILE A 28 3.51 -1.38 0.29
C ILE A 28 2.41 -1.31 1.36
N PHE A 29 2.33 -2.32 2.22
CA PHE A 29 1.31 -2.44 3.25
C PHE A 29 1.73 -1.89 4.62
N PHE A 30 2.74 -1.04 4.68
CA PHE A 30 3.23 -0.46 5.94
C PHE A 30 2.14 0.20 6.79
N GLY A 31 1.08 0.72 6.16
CA GLY A 31 -0.05 1.35 6.83
C GLY A 31 -1.06 0.39 7.45
N VAL A 32 -0.98 -0.92 7.16
CA VAL A 32 -1.90 -1.90 7.73
C VAL A 32 -1.64 -2.04 9.23
N GLY A 33 -2.67 -1.79 10.04
CA GLY A 33 -2.57 -1.83 11.49
C GLY A 33 -2.12 -0.51 12.15
N LEU A 34 -1.79 0.52 11.37
CA LEU A 34 -1.59 1.86 11.93
C LEU A 34 -2.93 2.46 12.40
N SER A 35 -2.95 3.00 13.60
CA SER A 35 -4.08 3.79 14.06
C SER A 35 -4.03 5.20 13.46
N THR A 36 -5.18 5.87 13.40
CA THR A 36 -5.26 7.27 12.95
C THR A 36 -4.38 8.18 13.78
N GLU A 37 -4.33 7.93 15.09
CA GLU A 37 -3.51 8.70 16.04
C GLU A 37 -2.01 8.55 15.75
N ALA A 38 -1.58 7.35 15.34
CA ALA A 38 -0.18 7.11 14.98
C ALA A 38 0.19 7.75 13.62
N ALA A 39 -0.79 7.94 12.74
CA ALA A 39 -0.59 8.58 11.44
C ALA A 39 -0.60 10.12 11.52
N ILE A 40 -1.25 10.69 12.55
CA ILE A 40 -1.36 12.14 12.77
C ILE A 40 -0.43 12.53 13.92
N ASP A 41 0.73 13.07 13.57
CA ASP A 41 1.76 13.45 14.55
C ASP A 41 1.69 14.92 14.98
N THR A 42 0.94 15.75 14.28
CA THR A 42 0.87 17.19 14.52
C THR A 42 -0.57 17.70 14.53
N VAL A 43 -0.95 18.37 15.61
CA VAL A 43 -2.27 19.01 15.77
C VAL A 43 -2.10 20.46 16.18
N PHE A 44 -2.92 21.35 15.62
CA PHE A 44 -3.00 22.75 15.98
C PHE A 44 -4.36 23.09 16.57
N LYS A 45 -4.37 24.06 17.51
CA LYS A 45 -5.62 24.63 17.99
C LYS A 45 -6.19 25.55 16.90
N ALA A 46 -7.41 25.30 16.46
CA ALA A 46 -8.13 26.16 15.52
C ALA A 46 -9.19 26.99 16.26
N ALA A 47 -9.34 28.24 15.85
CA ALA A 47 -10.40 29.13 16.35
C ALA A 47 -11.72 28.95 15.57
N SER A 48 -11.68 28.33 14.42
CA SER A 48 -12.83 28.05 13.56
C SER A 48 -13.18 26.57 13.59
N HIS A 49 -14.48 26.29 13.46
CA HIS A 49 -15.06 24.96 13.28
C HIS A 49 -15.59 24.73 11.86
N ASP A 50 -15.18 25.58 10.91
CA ASP A 50 -15.57 25.43 9.52
C ASP A 50 -15.00 24.15 8.89
N PRO A 51 -15.69 23.54 7.92
CA PRO A 51 -15.15 22.42 7.18
C PRO A 51 -13.90 22.80 6.43
N VAL A 52 -12.90 21.92 6.45
CA VAL A 52 -11.68 22.07 5.65
C VAL A 52 -11.72 21.06 4.52
N LEU A 53 -11.65 21.55 3.28
CA LEU A 53 -11.57 20.70 2.09
C LEU A 53 -10.12 20.68 1.60
N VAL A 54 -9.56 19.49 1.49
CA VAL A 54 -8.28 19.24 0.85
C VAL A 54 -8.51 18.38 -0.38
N SER A 55 -8.03 18.81 -1.53
CA SER A 55 -8.21 18.10 -2.81
C SER A 55 -6.89 17.92 -3.54
N GLY A 56 -6.89 17.05 -4.57
CA GLY A 56 -5.70 16.75 -5.34
C GLY A 56 -4.71 15.85 -4.60
N LEU A 57 -5.19 15.07 -3.63
CA LEU A 57 -4.37 14.10 -2.91
C LEU A 57 -4.23 12.83 -3.75
N SER A 58 -3.05 12.62 -4.30
CA SER A 58 -2.75 11.36 -5.00
C SER A 58 -2.62 10.21 -4.01
N PHE A 59 -3.19 9.08 -4.35
CA PHE A 59 -3.04 7.85 -3.55
C PHE A 59 -2.77 6.63 -4.42
N TYR A 60 -2.13 5.65 -3.81
CA TYR A 60 -1.87 4.32 -4.38
C TYR A 60 -2.36 3.27 -3.40
N SER A 61 -2.92 2.21 -3.91
CA SER A 61 -3.39 1.10 -3.09
C SER A 61 -3.35 -0.22 -3.85
N ILE A 62 -3.64 -1.31 -3.14
CA ILE A 62 -3.67 -2.67 -3.69
C ILE A 62 -5.07 -3.25 -3.46
N CYS A 63 -5.67 -3.77 -4.52
CA CYS A 63 -6.96 -4.46 -4.42
C CYS A 63 -6.82 -5.72 -3.56
N GLU A 64 -7.67 -5.86 -2.55
CA GLU A 64 -7.65 -7.02 -1.64
C GLU A 64 -7.97 -8.35 -2.33
N HIS A 65 -8.77 -8.33 -3.42
CA HIS A 65 -9.24 -9.55 -4.07
C HIS A 65 -8.18 -10.19 -4.97
N HIS A 66 -7.40 -9.39 -5.70
CA HIS A 66 -6.46 -9.88 -6.69
C HIS A 66 -5.02 -9.39 -6.48
N LEU A 67 -4.80 -8.57 -5.45
CA LEU A 67 -3.52 -7.92 -5.16
C LEU A 67 -2.98 -7.08 -6.33
N LEU A 68 -3.88 -6.54 -7.15
CA LEU A 68 -3.50 -5.64 -8.23
C LEU A 68 -3.44 -4.19 -7.73
N PRO A 69 -2.44 -3.41 -8.17
CA PRO A 69 -2.34 -2.01 -7.80
C PRO A 69 -3.39 -1.16 -8.49
N PHE A 70 -3.85 -0.13 -7.80
CA PHE A 70 -4.64 0.96 -8.36
C PHE A 70 -4.21 2.29 -7.76
N PHE A 71 -4.54 3.37 -8.43
CA PHE A 71 -4.20 4.72 -8.00
C PHE A 71 -5.31 5.69 -8.36
N GLY A 72 -5.32 6.84 -7.71
CA GLY A 72 -6.32 7.88 -7.96
C GLY A 72 -5.98 9.18 -7.24
N GLU A 73 -6.93 10.09 -7.29
CA GLU A 73 -6.91 11.36 -6.56
C GLU A 73 -8.22 11.51 -5.76
N ALA A 74 -8.11 12.11 -4.59
CA ALA A 74 -9.22 12.44 -3.70
C ALA A 74 -9.32 13.94 -3.47
#